data_5dbfc457785b70a955ec7a4ca40863b8
#
_entry.id   5dbfc457785b70a955ec7a4ca40863b8
#
_cell.length_a   1.000
_cell.length_b   1.000
_cell.length_c   1.000
_cell.angle_alpha   90.00
_cell.angle_beta   90.00
_cell.angle_gamma   90.00
#
_symmetry.space_group_name_H-M   'P 1'
#
loop_
_entity.id
_entity.type
_entity.pdbx_description
1 polymer ?
#
loop_
_entity_poly.entity_id
_entity_poly.type
_entity_poly.pdbx_seq_one_letter_code
_entity_poly.pdbx_strand_id
1 'polypeptide(L)'
;MKRVIGSICLVLLIVTSMVGCNGNDTHNVISCTDVIAAYEEAGYTVWHNEYTEGDFLCQVNVDSPDGDTIYFTFFASADEAQLYEKDVQWNFLLWAYSLVNGDPIWVHTETYDTIVIQYENADTYAPFRDLK
;
A
#
# COMPACT_ATOMS: atom_id res chain seq x y z
N MET A 1 11.24 5.19 -67.19
CA MET A 1 10.38 5.72 -66.14
C MET A 1 9.62 4.61 -65.42
N LYS A 2 10.31 3.64 -64.84
CA LYS A 2 9.64 2.52 -64.13
C LYS A 2 10.41 2.06 -62.85
N ARG A 3 10.99 2.97 -62.06
CA ARG A 3 11.74 2.58 -60.82
C ARG A 3 11.62 3.54 -59.64
N VAL A 4 10.60 4.37 -59.53
CA VAL A 4 10.47 5.34 -58.44
C VAL A 4 9.24 5.08 -57.53
N ILE A 5 8.35 4.15 -57.89
CA ILE A 5 7.11 3.91 -57.14
C ILE A 5 7.30 2.87 -55.99
N GLY A 6 8.41 2.09 -56.01
CA GLY A 6 8.65 1.05 -55.01
C GLY A 6 9.26 1.54 -53.69
N SER A 7 9.77 2.78 -53.62
CA SER A 7 10.55 3.23 -52.47
C SER A 7 9.75 4.06 -51.47
N ILE A 8 8.56 4.51 -51.83
CA ILE A 8 7.73 5.38 -51.00
C ILE A 8 6.79 4.57 -50.05
N CYS A 9 6.44 3.33 -50.44
CA CYS A 9 5.60 2.49 -49.60
C CYS A 9 6.35 1.84 -48.43
N LEU A 10 7.69 1.78 -48.48
CA LEU A 10 8.46 1.15 -47.39
C LEU A 10 8.73 2.08 -46.20
N VAL A 11 8.68 3.39 -46.42
CA VAL A 11 8.91 4.40 -45.36
C VAL A 11 7.65 4.67 -44.56
N LEU A 12 6.47 4.41 -45.10
CA LEU A 12 5.18 4.62 -44.40
C LEU A 12 4.80 3.49 -43.44
N LEU A 13 5.47 2.33 -43.53
CA LEU A 13 5.19 1.17 -42.65
C LEU A 13 6.02 1.16 -41.36
N ILE A 14 7.00 2.05 -41.22
CA ILE A 14 7.86 2.12 -40.03
C ILE A 14 7.33 3.13 -38.97
N VAL A 15 6.44 4.03 -39.38
CA VAL A 15 5.94 5.09 -38.47
C VAL A 15 4.73 4.65 -37.63
N THR A 16 4.09 3.52 -37.95
CA THR A 16 2.90 3.06 -37.23
C THR A 16 3.16 2.07 -36.09
N SER A 17 4.42 1.74 -35.82
CA SER A 17 4.75 0.78 -34.73
C SER A 17 5.33 1.43 -33.47
N MET A 18 5.25 2.75 -33.31
CA MET A 18 5.61 3.46 -32.09
C MET A 18 4.39 4.11 -31.40
N VAL A 19 3.22 3.48 -31.47
CA VAL A 19 2.23 3.68 -30.43
C VAL A 19 2.66 2.76 -29.28
N GLY A 20 3.67 3.22 -28.55
CA GLY A 20 4.06 2.61 -27.30
C GLY A 20 2.82 2.48 -26.42
N CYS A 21 2.59 1.32 -25.87
CA CYS A 21 1.73 1.11 -24.72
C CYS A 21 2.21 2.06 -23.62
N ASN A 22 1.65 3.25 -23.54
CA ASN A 22 1.53 3.95 -22.29
C ASN A 22 0.50 3.14 -21.50
N GLY A 23 0.96 2.05 -20.89
CA GLY A 23 0.35 1.53 -19.70
C GLY A 23 0.49 2.64 -18.66
N ASN A 24 -0.49 3.53 -18.59
CA ASN A 24 -0.76 4.24 -17.37
C ASN A 24 -1.20 3.16 -16.38
N ASP A 25 -0.26 2.49 -15.75
CA ASP A 25 -0.45 1.93 -14.44
C ASP A 25 -0.65 3.15 -13.53
N THR A 26 -1.87 3.67 -13.52
CA THR A 26 -2.34 4.53 -12.44
C THR A 26 -2.43 3.61 -11.24
N HIS A 27 -1.28 3.40 -10.56
CA HIS A 27 -1.31 2.91 -9.19
C HIS A 27 -2.19 3.90 -8.43
N ASN A 28 -3.36 3.44 -8.00
CA ASN A 28 -4.20 4.23 -7.11
C ASN A 28 -3.38 4.44 -5.84
N VAL A 29 -2.95 5.67 -5.61
CA VAL A 29 -2.30 6.05 -4.36
C VAL A 29 -3.38 6.03 -3.29
N ILE A 30 -3.35 5.01 -2.44
CA ILE A 30 -4.29 4.88 -1.33
C ILE A 30 -3.88 5.90 -0.26
N SER A 31 -4.78 6.80 0.08
CA SER A 31 -4.58 7.80 1.14
C SER A 31 -5.06 7.31 2.51
N CYS A 32 -4.63 7.99 3.56
CA CYS A 32 -5.13 7.78 4.92
C CYS A 32 -6.67 7.90 4.99
N THR A 33 -7.24 8.88 4.30
CA THR A 33 -8.68 9.11 4.25
C THR A 33 -9.43 7.97 3.55
N ASP A 34 -8.84 7.36 2.51
CA ASP A 34 -9.45 6.23 1.82
C ASP A 34 -9.57 5.01 2.74
N VAL A 35 -8.51 4.75 3.53
CA VAL A 35 -8.52 3.66 4.51
C VAL A 35 -9.56 3.91 5.59
N ILE A 36 -9.61 5.12 6.16
CA ILE A 36 -10.61 5.49 7.17
C ILE A 36 -12.01 5.24 6.63
N ALA A 37 -12.32 5.78 5.45
CA ALA A 37 -13.66 5.65 4.86
C ALA A 37 -14.06 4.19 4.60
N ALA A 38 -13.14 3.38 4.05
CA ALA A 38 -13.39 1.97 3.76
C ALA A 38 -13.72 1.15 5.01
N TYR A 39 -13.00 1.40 6.11
CA TYR A 39 -13.23 0.67 7.34
C TYR A 39 -14.47 1.16 8.10
N GLU A 40 -14.75 2.46 8.11
CA GLU A 40 -15.99 2.98 8.66
C GLU A 40 -17.23 2.47 7.92
N GLU A 41 -17.16 2.41 6.56
CA GLU A 41 -18.23 1.84 5.74
C GLU A 41 -18.43 0.34 6.02
N ALA A 42 -17.36 -0.39 6.30
CA ALA A 42 -17.40 -1.80 6.67
C ALA A 42 -17.87 -2.05 8.12
N GLY A 43 -18.13 -0.99 8.92
CA GLY A 43 -18.66 -1.08 10.27
C GLY A 43 -17.62 -1.27 11.37
N TYR A 44 -16.37 -0.97 11.08
CA TYR A 44 -15.27 -1.00 12.06
C TYR A 44 -15.21 0.29 12.86
N THR A 45 -14.62 0.24 14.05
CA THR A 45 -14.29 1.44 14.81
C THR A 45 -12.90 1.92 14.42
N VAL A 46 -12.80 3.19 14.00
CA VAL A 46 -11.56 3.75 13.46
C VAL A 46 -11.07 4.90 14.33
N TRP A 47 -9.78 4.88 14.66
CA TRP A 47 -9.05 6.01 15.25
C TRP A 47 -7.87 6.36 14.35
N HIS A 48 -7.58 7.64 14.19
CA HIS A 48 -6.45 8.10 13.39
C HIS A 48 -5.73 9.28 14.04
N ASN A 49 -4.44 9.38 13.74
CA ASN A 49 -3.59 10.52 14.09
C ASN A 49 -2.85 10.97 12.85
N GLU A 50 -2.87 12.28 12.58
CA GLU A 50 -2.06 12.92 11.56
C GLU A 50 -0.85 13.58 12.20
N TYR A 51 0.30 13.49 11.54
CA TYR A 51 1.56 14.03 12.03
C TYR A 51 2.08 15.07 11.04
N THR A 52 2.48 16.22 11.55
CA THR A 52 3.08 17.30 10.76
C THR A 52 4.61 17.28 10.82
N GLU A 53 5.16 16.51 11.76
CA GLU A 53 6.61 16.36 11.98
C GLU A 53 6.89 14.87 12.31
N GLY A 54 8.04 14.37 11.85
CA GLY A 54 8.49 13.01 12.08
C GLY A 54 8.44 12.13 10.83
N ASP A 55 8.67 10.83 11.03
CA ASP A 55 8.82 9.85 9.94
C ASP A 55 7.47 9.38 9.37
N PHE A 56 6.37 9.60 10.09
CA PHE A 56 5.03 9.18 9.69
C PHE A 56 4.19 10.38 9.26
N LEU A 57 3.32 10.16 8.28
CA LEU A 57 2.32 11.14 7.85
C LEU A 57 0.99 10.93 8.57
N CYS A 58 0.59 9.67 8.76
CA CYS A 58 -0.66 9.30 9.38
C CYS A 58 -0.55 7.89 9.97
N GLN A 59 -1.27 7.65 11.07
CA GLN A 59 -1.53 6.30 11.61
C GLN A 59 -3.03 6.10 11.75
N VAL A 60 -3.52 4.96 11.28
CA VAL A 60 -4.92 4.53 11.40
C VAL A 60 -4.96 3.22 12.18
N ASN A 61 -5.70 3.23 13.26
CA ASN A 61 -5.96 2.06 14.10
C ASN A 61 -7.42 1.66 13.93
N VAL A 62 -7.66 0.42 13.65
CA VAL A 62 -8.99 -0.09 13.37
C VAL A 62 -9.27 -1.29 14.24
N ASP A 63 -10.39 -1.27 14.95
CA ASP A 63 -10.89 -2.42 15.70
C ASP A 63 -12.11 -3.01 15.00
N SER A 64 -12.07 -4.32 14.77
CA SER A 64 -13.22 -5.06 14.28
C SER A 64 -14.29 -5.21 15.37
N PRO A 65 -15.56 -5.47 14.98
CA PRO A 65 -16.60 -5.80 15.95
C PRO A 65 -16.28 -7.03 16.81
N ASP A 66 -15.43 -7.92 16.31
CA ASP A 66 -15.02 -9.16 17.00
C ASP A 66 -13.78 -8.95 17.92
N GLY A 67 -13.20 -7.74 17.91
CA GLY A 67 -12.09 -7.36 18.79
C GLY A 67 -10.71 -7.52 18.16
N ASP A 68 -10.60 -7.92 16.89
CA ASP A 68 -9.33 -7.95 16.17
C ASP A 68 -8.93 -6.54 15.74
N THR A 69 -7.64 -6.23 15.81
CA THR A 69 -7.10 -4.92 15.46
C THR A 69 -6.23 -4.98 14.21
N ILE A 70 -6.27 -3.92 13.41
CA ILE A 70 -5.36 -3.69 12.29
C ILE A 70 -4.82 -2.26 12.36
N TYR A 71 -3.52 -2.09 12.08
CA TYR A 71 -2.82 -0.82 12.09
C TYR A 71 -2.27 -0.50 10.71
N PHE A 72 -2.44 0.74 10.31
CA PHE A 72 -1.86 1.31 9.10
C PHE A 72 -0.95 2.47 9.50
N THR A 73 0.30 2.44 9.03
CA THR A 73 1.24 3.53 9.20
C THR A 73 1.66 4.03 7.83
N PHE A 74 1.39 5.30 7.54
CA PHE A 74 1.68 5.96 6.27
C PHE A 74 2.99 6.73 6.36
N PHE A 75 3.88 6.50 5.40
CA PHE A 75 5.18 7.13 5.28
C PHE A 75 5.23 8.10 4.10
N ALA A 76 6.23 8.99 4.11
CA ALA A 76 6.45 9.92 3.00
C ALA A 76 6.99 9.22 1.74
N SER A 77 7.65 8.05 1.90
CA SER A 77 8.21 7.28 0.80
C SER A 77 8.11 5.76 1.04
N ALA A 78 8.15 5.01 -0.05
CA ALA A 78 8.16 3.55 0.00
C ALA A 78 9.45 3.01 0.68
N ASP A 79 10.58 3.69 0.53
CA ASP A 79 11.84 3.29 1.15
C ASP A 79 11.76 3.39 2.68
N GLU A 80 11.15 4.45 3.21
CA GLU A 80 10.90 4.61 4.66
C GLU A 80 9.95 3.53 5.19
N ALA A 81 8.88 3.23 4.45
CA ALA A 81 7.95 2.17 4.81
C ALA A 81 8.65 0.81 4.88
N GLN A 82 9.49 0.47 3.90
CA GLN A 82 10.24 -0.79 3.88
C GLN A 82 11.28 -0.88 4.99
N LEU A 83 11.93 0.22 5.34
CA LEU A 83 12.87 0.25 6.48
C LEU A 83 12.14 0.00 7.79
N TYR A 84 11.00 0.63 8.00
CA TYR A 84 10.18 0.43 9.18
C TYR A 84 9.65 -1.01 9.30
N GLU A 85 9.18 -1.61 8.20
CA GLU A 85 8.75 -3.01 8.18
C GLU A 85 9.87 -3.94 8.64
N LYS A 86 11.10 -3.75 8.15
CA LYS A 86 12.26 -4.53 8.57
C LYS A 86 12.57 -4.36 10.05
N ASP A 87 12.55 -3.13 10.56
CA ASP A 87 12.81 -2.85 11.97
C ASP A 87 11.78 -3.51 12.88
N VAL A 88 10.51 -3.49 12.50
CA VAL A 88 9.43 -4.14 13.25
C VAL A 88 9.60 -5.66 13.25
N GLN A 89 9.89 -6.26 12.10
CA GLN A 89 10.08 -7.71 11.98
C GLN A 89 11.28 -8.23 12.78
N TRP A 90 12.35 -7.44 12.89
CA TRP A 90 13.59 -7.82 13.58
C TRP A 90 13.60 -7.46 15.07
N ASN A 91 12.61 -6.74 15.57
CA ASN A 91 12.60 -6.32 16.97
C ASN A 91 12.12 -7.43 17.91
N PHE A 92 12.96 -8.47 18.05
CA PHE A 92 12.74 -9.62 18.92
C PHE A 92 12.44 -9.21 20.37
N LEU A 93 13.00 -8.10 20.86
CA LEU A 93 12.76 -7.62 22.21
C LEU A 93 11.33 -7.09 22.39
N LEU A 94 10.78 -6.40 21.39
CA LEU A 94 9.39 -5.97 21.42
C LEU A 94 8.44 -7.17 21.36
N TRP A 95 8.74 -8.16 20.54
CA TRP A 95 7.98 -9.39 20.48
C TRP A 95 7.98 -10.15 21.81
N ALA A 96 9.16 -10.32 22.42
CA ALA A 96 9.28 -10.97 23.72
C ALA A 96 8.56 -10.19 24.85
N TYR A 97 8.61 -8.86 24.80
CA TYR A 97 7.91 -7.98 25.73
C TYR A 97 6.38 -8.13 25.60
N SER A 98 5.87 -8.15 24.38
CA SER A 98 4.43 -8.33 24.10
C SER A 98 3.94 -9.69 24.60
N LEU A 99 4.70 -10.75 24.40
CA LEU A 99 4.38 -12.09 24.94
C LEU A 99 4.22 -12.11 26.47
N VAL A 100 5.09 -11.38 27.17
CA VAL A 100 5.08 -11.36 28.65
C VAL A 100 3.92 -10.53 29.21
N ASN A 101 3.54 -9.45 28.52
CA ASN A 101 2.51 -8.51 28.99
C ASN A 101 1.11 -8.82 28.45
N GLY A 102 0.97 -9.80 27.55
CA GLY A 102 -0.32 -10.15 26.94
C GLY A 102 -0.80 -9.12 25.91
N ASP A 103 0.12 -8.28 25.41
CA ASP A 103 -0.19 -7.34 24.33
C ASP A 103 -0.40 -8.11 23.00
N PRO A 104 -1.19 -7.57 22.07
CA PRO A 104 -1.41 -8.21 20.79
C PRO A 104 -0.08 -8.42 20.06
N ILE A 105 0.16 -9.66 19.61
CA ILE A 105 1.30 -10.02 18.80
C ILE A 105 0.87 -9.86 17.36
N TRP A 106 1.49 -8.90 16.65
CA TRP A 106 1.26 -8.74 15.22
C TRP A 106 1.78 -9.98 14.48
N VAL A 107 0.85 -10.78 13.99
CA VAL A 107 1.17 -12.02 13.28
C VAL A 107 1.61 -11.72 11.86
N HIS A 108 1.08 -10.65 11.27
CA HIS A 108 1.35 -10.25 9.90
C HIS A 108 1.79 -8.79 9.85
N THR A 109 2.88 -8.54 9.13
CA THR A 109 3.34 -7.20 8.77
C THR A 109 3.67 -7.22 7.29
N GLU A 110 3.09 -6.31 6.53
CA GLU A 110 3.35 -6.15 5.10
C GLU A 110 3.42 -4.69 4.71
N THR A 111 4.13 -4.40 3.63
CA THR A 111 4.23 -3.06 3.04
C THR A 111 3.50 -3.03 1.70
N TYR A 112 2.64 -2.04 1.54
CA TYR A 112 2.00 -1.70 0.28
C TYR A 112 2.32 -0.25 -0.06
N ASP A 113 3.17 -0.02 -1.07
CA ASP A 113 3.67 1.31 -1.45
C ASP A 113 4.28 2.04 -0.23
N THR A 114 3.68 3.12 0.23
CA THR A 114 4.11 3.93 1.38
C THR A 114 3.43 3.54 2.70
N ILE A 115 2.70 2.43 2.73
CA ILE A 115 1.87 2.03 3.87
C ILE A 115 2.43 0.74 4.47
N VAL A 116 2.73 0.74 5.76
CA VAL A 116 3.00 -0.48 6.53
C VAL A 116 1.71 -0.90 7.25
N ILE A 117 1.35 -2.17 7.09
CA ILE A 117 0.10 -2.75 7.58
C ILE A 117 0.44 -3.88 8.54
N GLN A 118 -0.12 -3.80 9.75
CA GLN A 118 0.08 -4.80 10.81
C GLN A 118 -1.29 -5.32 11.26
N TYR A 119 -1.50 -6.63 11.21
CA TYR A 119 -2.78 -7.23 11.58
C TYR A 119 -2.60 -8.62 12.19
N GLU A 120 -3.56 -9.04 13.00
CA GLU A 120 -3.61 -10.35 13.62
C GLU A 120 -4.41 -11.35 12.78
N ASN A 121 -5.51 -10.90 12.19
CA ASN A 121 -6.45 -11.73 11.45
C ASN A 121 -6.58 -11.25 10.00
N ALA A 122 -6.42 -12.17 9.06
CA ALA A 122 -6.53 -11.89 7.62
C ALA A 122 -7.90 -11.35 7.20
N ASP A 123 -8.96 -11.65 7.95
CA ASP A 123 -10.31 -11.16 7.65
C ASP A 123 -10.42 -9.65 7.86
N THR A 124 -9.67 -9.08 8.83
CA THR A 124 -9.62 -7.63 9.06
C THR A 124 -8.97 -6.86 7.91
N TYR A 125 -8.21 -7.55 7.07
CA TYR A 125 -7.52 -6.96 5.91
C TYR A 125 -8.44 -6.78 4.68
N ALA A 126 -9.62 -7.39 4.67
CA ALA A 126 -10.50 -7.42 3.49
C ALA A 126 -10.88 -6.02 2.97
N PRO A 127 -11.30 -5.03 3.81
CA PRO A 127 -11.64 -3.69 3.30
C PRO A 127 -10.48 -2.98 2.62
N PHE A 128 -9.24 -3.15 3.11
CA PHE A 128 -8.05 -2.59 2.47
C PHE A 128 -7.73 -3.27 1.13
N ARG A 129 -7.91 -4.58 1.06
CA ARG A 129 -7.68 -5.33 -0.19
C ARG A 129 -8.59 -4.84 -1.32
N ASP A 130 -9.80 -4.40 -0.99
CA ASP A 130 -10.77 -3.90 -1.96
C ASP A 130 -10.43 -2.48 -2.45
N LEU A 131 -9.50 -1.76 -1.79
CA LEU A 131 -8.97 -0.47 -2.24
C LEU A 131 -7.85 -0.60 -3.29
N LYS A 132 -7.15 -1.74 -3.36
CA LYS A 132 -6.07 -2.00 -4.31
C LYS A 132 -6.63 -2.26 -5.70
#